data_e6b7f1b6d05a4228f51882a621545fdc
#
_entry.id   e6b7f1b6d05a4228f51882a621545fdc
#
_cell.length_a   1.000
_cell.length_b   1.000
_cell.length_c   1.000
_cell.angle_alpha   90.00
_cell.angle_beta   90.00
_cell.angle_gamma   90.00
#
_symmetry.space_group_name_H-M   'P 1'
#
loop_
_entity.id
_entity.type
_entity.pdbx_description
1 polymer ?
#
loop_
_entity_poly.entity_id
_entity_poly.type
_entity_poly.pdbx_seq_one_letter_code
_entity_poly.pdbx_strand_id
1 'polypeptide(L)'
;MRLIRHNMIKIFKEDFERSLPVGASAHDEVFEAVYPAIEAALNNYYDMLLGEPGAQRVESGDENDPLKYYFKMLVCVDAFLSVFRQLDLVLTSTGFGIVSNDTISPASKQRVDALEAQLRTAQCRARAMVVQQLRSEEWGVTEQAQNFVRHIYTEHYFFFAQGIPSRSYKEWEAMQVAISEAEEQLRVRFSDEQIDDVLKAYRCKDKKNMIEYGGFVQLARDFVDLWAADGDGALHSALFRRMERLVEGSPETFCIYPTTTAYSSAHMLTFSNKKESSAFLFNG
;
A
#
# COMPACT_ATOMS: atom_id res chain seq x y z
N MET A 1 9.66 12.28 -23.39
CA MET A 1 8.57 11.48 -22.82
C MET A 1 7.33 11.69 -23.68
N ARG A 2 6.90 10.69 -24.46
CA ARG A 2 5.66 10.79 -25.25
C ARG A 2 4.50 10.61 -24.28
N LEU A 3 3.68 11.63 -24.09
CA LEU A 3 2.36 11.50 -23.46
C LEU A 3 1.55 10.52 -24.31
N ILE A 4 1.44 9.29 -23.87
CA ILE A 4 0.49 8.33 -24.45
C ILE A 4 -0.89 8.91 -24.09
N ARG A 5 -1.65 9.33 -25.07
CA ARG A 5 -3.04 9.77 -24.87
C ARG A 5 -3.87 8.53 -24.58
N HIS A 6 -4.07 8.22 -23.31
CA HIS A 6 -5.02 7.20 -22.89
C HIS A 6 -6.45 7.64 -23.24
N ASN A 7 -7.27 6.71 -23.65
CA ASN A 7 -8.71 6.93 -23.76
C ASN A 7 -9.34 6.78 -22.36
N MET A 8 -8.98 7.69 -21.47
CA MET A 8 -9.34 7.63 -20.05
C MET A 8 -10.84 7.39 -19.86
N ILE A 9 -11.17 6.60 -18.86
CA ILE A 9 -12.57 6.35 -18.48
C ILE A 9 -13.24 7.65 -18.05
N LYS A 10 -14.56 7.71 -18.23
CA LYS A 10 -15.37 8.83 -17.76
C LYS A 10 -15.91 8.50 -16.36
N ILE A 11 -15.89 9.50 -15.50
CA ILE A 11 -16.56 9.46 -14.19
C ILE A 11 -17.89 10.19 -14.33
N PHE A 12 -18.96 9.50 -14.01
CA PHE A 12 -20.31 10.05 -14.03
C PHE A 12 -20.75 10.43 -12.60
N LYS A 13 -21.83 11.22 -12.50
CA LYS A 13 -22.39 11.65 -11.23
C LYS A 13 -22.75 10.46 -10.33
N GLU A 14 -23.29 9.39 -10.91
CA GLU A 14 -23.65 8.17 -10.18
C GLU A 14 -22.45 7.46 -9.58
N ASP A 15 -21.28 7.49 -10.26
CA ASP A 15 -20.02 6.95 -9.73
C ASP A 15 -19.57 7.76 -8.51
N PHE A 16 -19.68 9.09 -8.62
CA PHE A 16 -19.33 10.01 -7.54
C PHE A 16 -20.24 9.82 -6.31
N GLU A 17 -21.55 9.78 -6.49
CA GLU A 17 -22.54 9.57 -5.43
C GLU A 17 -22.34 8.24 -4.68
N ARG A 18 -22.02 7.17 -5.39
CA ARG A 18 -21.75 5.85 -4.79
C ARG A 18 -20.43 5.80 -4.03
N SER A 19 -19.48 6.64 -4.38
CA SER A 19 -18.13 6.63 -3.82
C SER A 19 -18.03 7.36 -2.49
N LEU A 20 -18.93 8.30 -2.21
CA LEU A 20 -18.85 9.13 -1.02
C LEU A 20 -19.64 8.53 0.17
N PRO A 21 -19.07 8.60 1.40
CA PRO A 21 -19.73 8.11 2.60
C PRO A 21 -20.88 9.04 3.09
N VAL A 22 -21.18 10.10 2.38
CA VAL A 22 -22.21 11.10 2.71
C VAL A 22 -23.23 11.20 1.60
N GLY A 23 -24.51 11.17 1.94
CA GLY A 23 -25.60 11.40 1.00
C GLY A 23 -25.73 12.85 0.50
N ALA A 24 -24.60 13.60 0.49
CA ALA A 24 -24.56 15.03 0.27
C ALA A 24 -24.46 15.44 -1.21
N SER A 25 -24.36 14.50 -2.12
CA SER A 25 -24.18 14.79 -3.54
C SER A 25 -25.49 14.88 -4.33
N ALA A 26 -26.61 15.04 -3.64
CA ALA A 26 -27.92 15.18 -4.28
C ALA A 26 -28.06 16.42 -5.19
N HIS A 27 -27.06 17.31 -5.19
CA HIS A 27 -27.06 18.51 -6.00
C HIS A 27 -26.07 18.39 -7.16
N ASP A 28 -26.53 18.61 -8.38
CA ASP A 28 -25.70 18.63 -9.59
C ASP A 28 -24.54 19.63 -9.44
N GLU A 29 -24.78 20.75 -8.80
CA GLU A 29 -23.83 21.82 -8.53
C GLU A 29 -22.57 21.33 -7.77
N VAL A 30 -22.71 20.38 -6.84
CA VAL A 30 -21.56 19.83 -6.10
C VAL A 30 -20.68 18.98 -7.03
N PHE A 31 -21.28 18.14 -7.87
CA PHE A 31 -20.54 17.34 -8.83
C PHE A 31 -19.81 18.23 -9.85
N GLU A 32 -20.48 19.26 -10.38
CA GLU A 32 -19.86 20.22 -11.30
C GLU A 32 -18.68 20.96 -10.67
N ALA A 33 -18.82 21.36 -9.38
CA ALA A 33 -17.74 22.04 -8.65
C ALA A 33 -16.52 21.13 -8.39
N VAL A 34 -16.73 19.82 -8.22
CA VAL A 34 -15.66 18.84 -7.97
C VAL A 34 -15.06 18.31 -9.27
N TYR A 35 -15.77 18.41 -10.39
CA TYR A 35 -15.38 17.79 -11.66
C TYR A 35 -13.95 18.12 -12.14
N PRO A 36 -13.45 19.36 -12.04
CA PRO A 36 -12.05 19.66 -12.38
C PRO A 36 -11.03 18.91 -11.52
N ALA A 37 -11.35 18.67 -10.24
CA ALA A 37 -10.51 17.86 -9.35
C ALA A 37 -10.56 16.37 -9.71
N ILE A 38 -11.71 15.88 -10.21
CA ILE A 38 -11.85 14.51 -10.74
C ILE A 38 -10.93 14.32 -11.96
N GLU A 39 -10.92 15.26 -12.90
CA GLU A 39 -10.04 15.20 -14.07
C GLU A 39 -8.56 15.23 -13.66
N ALA A 40 -8.20 16.08 -12.71
CA ALA A 40 -6.84 16.14 -12.18
C ALA A 40 -6.42 14.82 -11.49
N ALA A 41 -7.29 14.25 -10.65
CA ALA A 41 -7.05 12.98 -9.99
C ALA A 41 -6.95 11.82 -10.99
N LEU A 42 -7.81 11.78 -12.01
CA LEU A 42 -7.72 10.80 -13.10
C LEU A 42 -6.35 10.82 -13.76
N ASN A 43 -5.91 11.99 -14.26
CA ASN A 43 -4.61 12.12 -14.90
C ASN A 43 -3.48 11.65 -13.99
N ASN A 44 -3.50 12.07 -12.74
CA ASN A 44 -2.48 11.71 -11.76
C ASN A 44 -2.41 10.18 -11.53
N TYR A 45 -3.55 9.52 -11.33
CA TYR A 45 -3.56 8.07 -11.08
C TYR A 45 -3.26 7.23 -12.32
N TYR A 46 -3.60 7.70 -13.52
CA TYR A 46 -3.17 7.05 -14.75
C TYR A 46 -1.65 6.99 -14.86
N ASP A 47 -0.97 8.09 -14.55
CA ASP A 47 0.49 8.16 -14.62
C ASP A 47 1.17 7.46 -13.44
N MET A 48 0.73 7.75 -12.20
CA MET A 48 1.47 7.33 -11.00
C MET A 48 1.13 5.93 -10.53
N LEU A 49 -0.11 5.43 -10.75
CA LEU A 49 -0.59 4.17 -10.20
C LEU A 49 -0.80 3.10 -11.27
N LEU A 50 -1.53 3.42 -12.34
CA LEU A 50 -1.89 2.43 -13.33
C LEU A 50 -0.70 2.04 -14.23
N GLY A 51 0.03 3.03 -14.73
CA GLY A 51 0.96 2.82 -15.84
C GLY A 51 0.25 2.29 -17.08
N GLU A 52 0.98 1.96 -18.12
CA GLU A 52 0.41 1.46 -19.39
C GLU A 52 -0.44 0.17 -19.20
N PRO A 53 0.04 -0.90 -18.53
CA PRO A 53 -0.74 -2.13 -18.40
C PRO A 53 -2.00 -1.95 -17.55
N GLY A 54 -1.94 -1.15 -16.47
CA GLY A 54 -3.07 -0.87 -15.62
C GLY A 54 -4.13 -0.03 -16.33
N ALA A 55 -3.71 0.97 -17.10
CA ALA A 55 -4.58 1.81 -17.90
C ALA A 55 -5.37 0.98 -18.92
N GLN A 56 -4.70 0.13 -19.67
CA GLN A 56 -5.36 -0.77 -20.65
C GLN A 56 -6.40 -1.67 -19.98
N ARG A 57 -6.11 -2.21 -18.78
CA ARG A 57 -7.07 -3.03 -18.04
C ARG A 57 -8.29 -2.25 -17.56
N VAL A 58 -8.11 -1.02 -17.07
CA VAL A 58 -9.21 -0.16 -16.63
C VAL A 58 -10.08 0.26 -17.82
N GLU A 59 -9.47 0.60 -18.95
CA GLU A 59 -10.17 1.03 -20.17
C GLU A 59 -10.96 -0.11 -20.83
N SER A 60 -10.39 -1.32 -20.88
CA SER A 60 -11.00 -2.50 -21.48
C SER A 60 -11.99 -3.24 -20.58
N GLY A 61 -11.96 -2.98 -19.26
CA GLY A 61 -12.84 -3.61 -18.28
C GLY A 61 -14.30 -3.21 -18.51
N ASP A 62 -15.23 -4.13 -18.25
CA ASP A 62 -16.66 -3.81 -18.24
C ASP A 62 -17.04 -2.95 -17.01
N GLU A 63 -18.30 -2.47 -16.96
CA GLU A 63 -18.75 -1.60 -15.85
C GLU A 63 -18.84 -2.32 -14.49
N ASN A 64 -18.84 -3.66 -14.49
CA ASN A 64 -18.85 -4.49 -13.27
C ASN A 64 -17.45 -4.98 -12.88
N ASP A 65 -16.41 -4.62 -13.65
CA ASP A 65 -15.02 -5.00 -13.32
C ASP A 65 -14.63 -4.41 -11.95
N PRO A 66 -14.22 -5.24 -10.97
CA PRO A 66 -13.80 -4.76 -9.66
C PRO A 66 -12.67 -3.72 -9.70
N LEU A 67 -11.71 -3.85 -10.65
CA LEU A 67 -10.66 -2.86 -10.82
C LEU A 67 -11.23 -1.51 -11.19
N LYS A 68 -12.10 -1.46 -12.21
CA LYS A 68 -12.74 -0.24 -12.68
C LYS A 68 -13.59 0.41 -11.58
N TYR A 69 -14.35 -0.39 -10.84
CA TYR A 69 -15.16 0.07 -9.72
C TYR A 69 -14.32 0.75 -8.62
N TYR A 70 -13.28 0.06 -8.11
CA TYR A 70 -12.43 0.62 -7.06
C TYR A 70 -11.58 1.79 -7.55
N PHE A 71 -11.20 1.80 -8.82
CA PHE A 71 -10.48 2.91 -9.41
C PHE A 71 -11.36 4.17 -9.52
N LYS A 72 -12.60 4.06 -10.00
CA LYS A 72 -13.57 5.16 -9.98
C LYS A 72 -13.79 5.69 -8.56
N MET A 73 -13.95 4.78 -7.59
CA MET A 73 -14.09 5.13 -6.17
C MET A 73 -12.88 5.90 -5.65
N LEU A 74 -11.66 5.43 -5.93
CA LEU A 74 -10.42 6.09 -5.52
C LEU A 74 -10.35 7.52 -6.07
N VAL A 75 -10.60 7.69 -7.36
CA VAL A 75 -10.58 8.99 -8.03
C VAL A 75 -11.60 9.95 -7.43
N CYS A 76 -12.85 9.49 -7.24
CA CYS A 76 -13.93 10.33 -6.69
C CYS A 76 -13.63 10.79 -5.25
N VAL A 77 -13.16 9.85 -4.40
CA VAL A 77 -12.85 10.16 -3.00
C VAL A 77 -11.67 11.11 -2.90
N ASP A 78 -10.61 10.90 -3.70
CA ASP A 78 -9.44 11.78 -3.73
C ASP A 78 -9.79 13.18 -4.21
N ALA A 79 -10.52 13.28 -5.31
CA ALA A 79 -10.98 14.55 -5.86
C ALA A 79 -11.83 15.32 -4.83
N PHE A 80 -12.80 14.67 -4.21
CA PHE A 80 -13.62 15.31 -3.20
C PHE A 80 -12.81 15.74 -1.99
N LEU A 81 -11.90 14.89 -1.50
CA LEU A 81 -11.01 15.19 -0.37
C LEU A 81 -10.14 16.42 -0.63
N SER A 82 -9.76 16.69 -1.88
CA SER A 82 -8.94 17.84 -2.24
C SER A 82 -9.67 19.17 -2.17
N VAL A 83 -11.00 19.18 -2.31
CA VAL A 83 -11.79 20.41 -2.44
C VAL A 83 -12.90 20.58 -1.39
N PHE A 84 -13.29 19.53 -0.65
CA PHE A 84 -14.49 19.54 0.20
C PHE A 84 -14.48 20.66 1.25
N ARG A 85 -13.32 21.06 1.78
CA ARG A 85 -13.18 22.18 2.73
C ARG A 85 -13.39 23.56 2.08
N GLN A 86 -13.44 23.62 0.75
CA GLN A 86 -13.60 24.85 -0.01
C GLN A 86 -15.03 25.03 -0.52
N LEU A 87 -15.86 23.97 -0.46
CA LEU A 87 -17.20 23.99 -1.03
C LEU A 87 -18.17 24.92 -0.32
N ASP A 88 -17.89 25.32 0.93
CA ASP A 88 -18.67 26.29 1.69
C ASP A 88 -18.10 27.70 1.58
N LEU A 89 -16.96 27.89 0.91
CA LEU A 89 -16.32 29.20 0.76
C LEU A 89 -16.83 29.91 -0.49
N VAL A 90 -17.29 31.13 -0.31
CA VAL A 90 -17.69 32.02 -1.41
C VAL A 90 -16.67 33.14 -1.55
N LEU A 91 -16.13 33.33 -2.73
CA LEU A 91 -15.27 34.47 -3.05
C LEU A 91 -16.15 35.70 -3.32
N THR A 92 -16.00 36.75 -2.51
CA THR A 92 -16.67 38.02 -2.69
C THR A 92 -15.66 39.09 -3.11
N SER A 93 -16.15 40.24 -3.59
CA SER A 93 -15.29 41.37 -3.96
C SER A 93 -14.46 41.93 -2.80
N THR A 94 -14.82 41.59 -1.55
CA THR A 94 -14.16 42.06 -0.32
C THR A 94 -13.41 40.95 0.43
N GLY A 95 -13.43 39.71 -0.06
CA GLY A 95 -12.73 38.56 0.57
C GLY A 95 -13.54 37.26 0.52
N PHE A 96 -13.24 36.37 1.45
CA PHE A 96 -13.92 35.05 1.56
C PHE A 96 -15.13 35.18 2.50
N GLY A 97 -16.26 34.61 2.09
CA GLY A 97 -17.45 34.44 2.90
C GLY A 97 -17.78 32.94 3.06
N ILE A 98 -18.71 32.65 3.97
CA ILE A 98 -19.27 31.30 4.18
C ILE A 98 -20.75 31.37 3.77
N VAL A 99 -21.21 30.34 3.05
CA VAL A 99 -22.65 30.22 2.75
C VAL A 99 -23.40 29.88 4.03
N SER A 100 -24.28 30.78 4.44
CA SER A 100 -25.22 30.56 5.54
C SER A 100 -26.58 31.09 5.11
N ASN A 101 -27.62 30.26 5.27
CA ASN A 101 -28.98 30.65 5.03
C ASN A 101 -29.85 30.27 6.25
N ASP A 102 -31.12 30.67 6.26
CA ASP A 102 -32.04 30.48 7.39
C ASP A 102 -32.29 28.98 7.73
N THR A 103 -31.94 28.06 6.83
CA THR A 103 -32.20 26.61 6.98
C THR A 103 -30.93 25.78 7.14
N ILE A 104 -29.74 26.30 6.78
CA ILE A 104 -28.48 25.57 6.81
C ILE A 104 -27.44 26.38 7.55
N SER A 105 -26.92 25.81 8.64
CA SER A 105 -25.77 26.36 9.37
C SER A 105 -24.49 25.65 8.95
N PRO A 106 -23.34 26.36 8.93
CA PRO A 106 -22.05 25.72 8.65
C PRO A 106 -21.78 24.54 9.57
N ALA A 107 -21.20 23.48 9.03
CA ALA A 107 -20.84 22.32 9.82
C ALA A 107 -19.79 22.69 10.89
N SER A 108 -19.91 22.13 12.09
CA SER A 108 -18.89 22.33 13.10
C SER A 108 -17.55 21.76 12.66
N LYS A 109 -16.43 22.38 13.07
CA LYS A 109 -15.07 21.91 12.77
C LYS A 109 -14.91 20.41 13.10
N GLN A 110 -15.45 19.95 14.23
CA GLN A 110 -15.37 18.56 14.64
C GLN A 110 -16.03 17.59 13.62
N ARG A 111 -17.18 17.99 13.05
CA ARG A 111 -17.87 17.19 12.01
C ARG A 111 -17.06 17.16 10.71
N VAL A 112 -16.50 18.30 10.32
CA VAL A 112 -15.64 18.40 9.12
C VAL A 112 -14.39 17.56 9.28
N ASP A 113 -13.72 17.61 10.44
CA ASP A 113 -12.53 16.80 10.71
C ASP A 113 -12.85 15.30 10.79
N ALA A 114 -14.03 14.92 11.30
CA ALA A 114 -14.50 13.54 11.29
C ALA A 114 -14.77 13.04 9.87
N LEU A 115 -15.40 13.85 9.02
CA LEU A 115 -15.61 13.54 7.61
C LEU A 115 -14.29 13.38 6.87
N GLU A 116 -13.33 14.27 7.08
CA GLU A 116 -11.99 14.14 6.50
C GLU A 116 -11.32 12.82 6.87
N ALA A 117 -11.39 12.44 8.14
CA ALA A 117 -10.83 11.17 8.61
C ALA A 117 -11.50 9.95 7.95
N GLN A 118 -12.80 10.00 7.73
CA GLN A 118 -13.54 8.97 6.99
C GLN A 118 -13.14 8.91 5.52
N LEU A 119 -13.05 10.06 4.86
CA LEU A 119 -12.64 10.15 3.45
C LEU A 119 -11.20 9.65 3.24
N ARG A 120 -10.25 10.04 4.11
CA ARG A 120 -8.88 9.53 4.06
C ARG A 120 -8.80 8.02 4.25
N THR A 121 -9.61 7.48 5.16
CA THR A 121 -9.70 6.03 5.35
C THR A 121 -10.30 5.34 4.12
N ALA A 122 -11.34 5.91 3.51
CA ALA A 122 -11.95 5.40 2.28
C ALA A 122 -10.96 5.46 1.10
N GLN A 123 -10.18 6.54 0.96
CA GLN A 123 -9.12 6.69 -0.04
C GLN A 123 -8.07 5.58 0.08
N CYS A 124 -7.53 5.37 1.30
CA CYS A 124 -6.55 4.31 1.55
C CYS A 124 -7.11 2.92 1.20
N ARG A 125 -8.35 2.62 1.63
CA ARG A 125 -9.00 1.35 1.34
C ARG A 125 -9.25 1.15 -0.15
N ALA A 126 -9.72 2.17 -0.85
CA ALA A 126 -9.92 2.12 -2.29
C ALA A 126 -8.59 1.90 -3.03
N ARG A 127 -7.53 2.62 -2.66
CA ARG A 127 -6.18 2.45 -3.21
C ARG A 127 -5.65 1.03 -2.99
N ALA A 128 -5.77 0.50 -1.78
CA ALA A 128 -5.37 -0.86 -1.45
C ALA A 128 -6.09 -1.90 -2.33
N MET A 129 -7.38 -1.70 -2.59
CA MET A 129 -8.16 -2.59 -3.47
C MET A 129 -7.74 -2.43 -4.94
N VAL A 130 -7.50 -1.21 -5.42
CA VAL A 130 -7.00 -0.97 -6.79
C VAL A 130 -5.66 -1.70 -6.98
N VAL A 131 -4.69 -1.50 -6.07
CA VAL A 131 -3.40 -2.19 -6.13
C VAL A 131 -3.57 -3.71 -6.13
N GLN A 132 -4.45 -4.24 -5.28
CA GLN A 132 -4.73 -5.67 -5.22
C GLN A 132 -5.29 -6.21 -6.54
N GLN A 133 -6.13 -5.46 -7.25
CA GLN A 133 -6.69 -5.84 -8.54
C GLN A 133 -5.70 -5.66 -9.70
N LEU A 134 -4.79 -4.69 -9.63
CA LEU A 134 -3.78 -4.42 -10.66
C LEU A 134 -2.73 -5.52 -10.77
N ARG A 135 -2.45 -6.25 -9.70
CA ARG A 135 -1.39 -7.26 -9.64
C ARG A 135 -1.50 -8.25 -10.79
N SER A 136 -0.48 -8.29 -11.62
CA SER A 136 -0.32 -9.17 -12.80
C SER A 136 1.15 -9.17 -13.22
N GLU A 137 1.54 -10.07 -14.11
CA GLU A 137 2.91 -10.11 -14.63
C GLU A 137 3.30 -8.79 -15.32
N GLU A 138 2.39 -8.21 -16.10
CA GLU A 138 2.66 -6.99 -16.86
C GLU A 138 2.77 -5.77 -15.94
N TRP A 139 1.84 -5.62 -14.98
CA TRP A 139 1.87 -4.48 -14.06
C TRP A 139 2.95 -4.65 -12.99
N GLY A 140 3.15 -5.88 -12.49
CA GLY A 140 4.04 -6.17 -11.36
C GLY A 140 5.51 -5.83 -11.59
N VAL A 141 5.95 -5.70 -12.84
CA VAL A 141 7.32 -5.31 -13.21
C VAL A 141 7.48 -3.81 -13.45
N THR A 142 6.40 -3.04 -13.41
CA THR A 142 6.43 -1.58 -13.64
C THR A 142 6.99 -0.82 -12.44
N GLU A 143 7.46 0.39 -12.68
CA GLU A 143 7.87 1.32 -11.64
C GLU A 143 6.71 1.67 -10.70
N GLN A 144 5.49 1.82 -11.26
CA GLN A 144 4.27 2.05 -10.49
C GLN A 144 4.04 0.93 -9.46
N ALA A 145 4.14 -0.33 -9.88
CA ALA A 145 3.99 -1.46 -8.96
C ALA A 145 5.04 -1.44 -7.84
N GLN A 146 6.29 -1.12 -8.18
CA GLN A 146 7.37 -1.01 -7.21
C GLN A 146 7.13 0.14 -6.22
N ASN A 147 6.61 1.26 -6.70
CA ASN A 147 6.30 2.43 -5.88
C ASN A 147 5.14 2.20 -4.90
N PHE A 148 4.13 1.41 -5.28
CA PHE A 148 2.96 1.15 -4.44
C PHE A 148 3.06 -0.13 -3.60
N VAL A 149 3.92 -1.07 -3.96
CA VAL A 149 4.17 -2.31 -3.21
C VAL A 149 5.66 -2.39 -2.88
N ARG A 150 6.07 -1.60 -1.90
CA ARG A 150 7.46 -1.50 -1.43
C ARG A 150 7.78 -2.47 -0.31
N HIS A 151 6.77 -2.89 0.46
CA HIS A 151 6.91 -3.65 1.69
C HIS A 151 6.08 -4.93 1.66
N ILE A 152 6.54 -5.96 2.37
CA ILE A 152 5.82 -7.21 2.58
C ILE A 152 4.53 -6.95 3.38
N TYR A 153 4.57 -5.98 4.30
CA TYR A 153 3.39 -5.51 5.03
C TYR A 153 2.65 -4.48 4.18
N THR A 154 1.74 -4.95 3.35
CA THR A 154 1.03 -4.12 2.37
C THR A 154 -0.16 -3.38 2.97
N GLU A 155 -0.57 -2.25 2.36
CA GLU A 155 -1.79 -1.53 2.71
C GLU A 155 -3.03 -2.43 2.65
N HIS A 156 -3.11 -3.32 1.65
CA HIS A 156 -4.19 -4.29 1.55
C HIS A 156 -4.23 -5.25 2.75
N TYR A 157 -3.08 -5.76 3.19
CA TYR A 157 -3.03 -6.60 4.39
C TYR A 157 -3.50 -5.82 5.62
N PHE A 158 -3.03 -4.60 5.80
CA PHE A 158 -3.42 -3.74 6.91
C PHE A 158 -4.94 -3.53 7.02
N PHE A 159 -5.62 -3.23 5.91
CA PHE A 159 -7.04 -2.90 5.94
C PHE A 159 -8.00 -4.09 5.83
N PHE A 160 -7.56 -5.23 5.29
CA PHE A 160 -8.45 -6.32 4.89
C PHE A 160 -8.07 -7.70 5.43
N ALA A 161 -7.00 -7.83 6.22
CA ALA A 161 -6.66 -9.11 6.83
C ALA A 161 -7.77 -9.58 7.80
N GLN A 162 -8.10 -10.86 7.74
CA GLN A 162 -9.15 -11.43 8.58
C GLN A 162 -8.78 -11.33 10.08
N GLY A 163 -9.79 -11.08 10.90
CA GLY A 163 -9.63 -10.99 12.36
C GLY A 163 -9.05 -9.67 12.86
N ILE A 164 -8.72 -8.74 11.98
CA ILE A 164 -8.25 -7.41 12.36
C ILE A 164 -9.46 -6.47 12.47
N PRO A 165 -9.59 -5.70 13.58
CA PRO A 165 -10.61 -4.66 13.70
C PRO A 165 -10.51 -3.64 12.57
N SER A 166 -11.63 -2.94 12.29
CA SER A 166 -11.62 -1.87 11.29
C SER A 166 -10.56 -0.82 11.65
N ARG A 167 -9.56 -0.68 10.79
CA ARG A 167 -8.44 0.25 10.97
C ARG A 167 -8.68 1.54 10.18
N SER A 168 -8.11 2.64 10.68
CA SER A 168 -8.20 3.98 10.10
C SER A 168 -6.91 4.37 9.35
N TYR A 169 -6.99 5.43 8.54
CA TYR A 169 -5.81 6.00 7.89
C TYR A 169 -4.74 6.47 8.89
N LYS A 170 -5.15 6.98 10.08
CA LYS A 170 -4.19 7.43 11.11
C LYS A 170 -3.36 6.28 11.67
N GLU A 171 -3.99 5.13 11.87
CA GLU A 171 -3.26 3.92 12.28
C GLU A 171 -2.33 3.44 11.17
N TRP A 172 -2.74 3.54 9.90
CA TRP A 172 -1.88 3.24 8.76
C TRP A 172 -0.68 4.18 8.68
N GLU A 173 -0.88 5.48 8.83
CA GLU A 173 0.22 6.46 8.88
C GLU A 173 1.19 6.18 10.04
N ALA A 174 0.67 5.86 11.22
CA ALA A 174 1.49 5.52 12.38
C ALA A 174 2.34 4.24 12.16
N MET A 175 1.82 3.28 11.38
CA MET A 175 2.54 2.04 11.09
C MET A 175 3.73 2.22 10.13
N GLN A 176 3.81 3.31 9.35
CA GLN A 176 4.81 3.43 8.27
C GLN A 176 6.25 3.35 8.78
N VAL A 177 6.54 3.95 9.92
CA VAL A 177 7.89 3.91 10.52
C VAL A 177 8.23 2.49 10.92
N ALA A 178 7.33 1.82 11.66
CA ALA A 178 7.53 0.45 12.12
C ALA A 178 7.67 -0.54 10.94
N ILE A 179 6.88 -0.36 9.87
CA ILE A 179 6.99 -1.18 8.65
C ILE A 179 8.38 -1.03 8.03
N SER A 180 8.86 0.22 7.88
CA SER A 180 10.16 0.48 7.26
C SER A 180 11.32 -0.07 8.11
N GLU A 181 11.30 0.16 9.43
CA GLU A 181 12.34 -0.32 10.34
C GLU A 181 12.37 -1.85 10.43
N ALA A 182 11.20 -2.48 10.55
CA ALA A 182 11.10 -3.94 10.62
C ALA A 182 11.56 -4.59 9.31
N GLU A 183 11.17 -4.03 8.15
CA GLU A 183 11.62 -4.57 6.86
C GLU A 183 13.12 -4.39 6.64
N GLU A 184 13.72 -3.30 7.11
CA GLU A 184 15.18 -3.14 7.09
C GLU A 184 15.89 -4.27 7.86
N GLN A 185 15.35 -4.67 9.03
CA GLN A 185 15.88 -5.83 9.77
C GLN A 185 15.77 -7.14 8.98
N LEU A 186 14.65 -7.32 8.25
CA LEU A 186 14.46 -8.48 7.38
C LEU A 186 15.48 -8.47 6.21
N ARG A 187 15.71 -7.31 5.59
CA ARG A 187 16.67 -7.14 4.49
C ARG A 187 18.10 -7.39 4.93
N VAL A 188 18.49 -6.87 6.06
CA VAL A 188 19.81 -7.15 6.66
C VAL A 188 19.99 -8.65 6.90
N ARG A 189 18.95 -9.37 7.30
CA ARG A 189 19.03 -10.80 7.65
C ARG A 189 18.92 -11.72 6.45
N PHE A 190 18.03 -11.44 5.51
CA PHE A 190 17.69 -12.33 4.38
C PHE A 190 18.13 -11.79 3.03
N SER A 191 18.82 -10.67 2.97
CA SER A 191 19.28 -9.88 1.84
C SER A 191 18.15 -9.09 1.10
N ASP A 192 18.60 -8.02 0.45
CA ASP A 192 17.72 -7.21 -0.41
C ASP A 192 17.16 -8.01 -1.57
N GLU A 193 18.01 -8.78 -2.24
CA GLU A 193 17.66 -9.55 -3.43
C GLU A 193 16.59 -10.60 -3.14
N GLN A 194 16.68 -11.27 -1.98
CA GLN A 194 15.68 -12.27 -1.61
C GLN A 194 14.35 -11.62 -1.22
N ILE A 195 14.37 -10.51 -0.49
CA ILE A 195 13.15 -9.76 -0.13
C ILE A 195 12.51 -9.17 -1.38
N ASP A 196 13.29 -8.64 -2.32
CA ASP A 196 12.79 -8.10 -3.58
C ASP A 196 12.17 -9.17 -4.47
N ASP A 197 12.66 -10.41 -4.44
CA ASP A 197 12.04 -11.53 -5.15
C ASP A 197 10.69 -11.91 -4.54
N VAL A 198 10.57 -11.95 -3.23
CA VAL A 198 9.28 -12.11 -2.52
C VAL A 198 8.28 -11.03 -2.91
N LEU A 199 8.72 -9.76 -2.94
CA LEU A 199 7.88 -8.63 -3.34
C LEU A 199 7.49 -8.70 -4.81
N LYS A 200 8.40 -9.11 -5.69
CA LYS A 200 8.13 -9.30 -7.11
C LYS A 200 7.09 -10.39 -7.33
N ALA A 201 7.21 -11.52 -6.65
CA ALA A 201 6.22 -12.60 -6.71
C ALA A 201 4.82 -12.10 -6.29
N TYR A 202 4.75 -11.26 -5.26
CA TYR A 202 3.50 -10.63 -4.83
C TYR A 202 2.94 -9.68 -5.91
N ARG A 203 3.75 -8.74 -6.44
CA ARG A 203 3.33 -7.76 -7.46
C ARG A 203 2.86 -8.44 -8.74
N CYS A 204 3.59 -9.44 -9.20
CA CYS A 204 3.27 -10.20 -10.42
C CYS A 204 2.12 -11.20 -10.24
N LYS A 205 1.60 -11.38 -9.00
CA LYS A 205 0.58 -12.39 -8.67
C LYS A 205 1.02 -13.80 -9.08
N ASP A 206 2.30 -14.09 -8.96
CA ASP A 206 2.86 -15.41 -9.24
C ASP A 206 2.34 -16.42 -8.22
N LYS A 207 1.38 -17.25 -8.67
CA LYS A 207 0.66 -18.17 -7.79
C LYS A 207 1.59 -19.19 -7.13
N LYS A 208 2.59 -19.68 -7.86
CA LYS A 208 3.53 -20.67 -7.35
C LYS A 208 4.36 -20.07 -6.23
N ASN A 209 5.10 -19.01 -6.54
CA ASN A 209 5.98 -18.36 -5.58
C ASN A 209 5.21 -17.74 -4.41
N MET A 210 4.00 -17.20 -4.62
CA MET A 210 3.17 -16.71 -3.53
C MET A 210 2.74 -17.81 -2.54
N ILE A 211 2.50 -19.03 -2.98
CA ILE A 211 2.20 -20.16 -2.10
C ILE A 211 3.47 -20.58 -1.35
N GLU A 212 4.58 -20.70 -2.05
CA GLU A 212 5.87 -21.12 -1.48
C GLU A 212 6.39 -20.10 -0.46
N TYR A 213 6.27 -18.79 -0.74
CA TYR A 213 6.64 -17.73 0.20
C TYR A 213 5.62 -17.46 1.31
N GLY A 214 4.42 -18.05 1.26
CA GLY A 214 3.30 -17.70 2.14
C GLY A 214 3.63 -17.79 3.63
N GLY A 215 4.36 -18.83 4.05
CA GLY A 215 4.80 -18.98 5.44
C GLY A 215 5.77 -17.88 5.89
N PHE A 216 6.73 -17.52 5.03
CA PHE A 216 7.68 -16.44 5.28
C PHE A 216 6.97 -15.08 5.35
N VAL A 217 6.11 -14.79 4.39
CA VAL A 217 5.34 -13.55 4.32
C VAL A 217 4.48 -13.36 5.59
N GLN A 218 3.84 -14.43 6.08
CA GLN A 218 3.05 -14.34 7.31
C GLN A 218 3.94 -14.04 8.53
N LEU A 219 5.05 -14.75 8.69
CA LEU A 219 6.01 -14.50 9.78
C LEU A 219 6.60 -13.08 9.72
N ALA A 220 6.89 -12.57 8.52
CA ALA A 220 7.38 -11.22 8.32
C ALA A 220 6.33 -10.16 8.74
N ARG A 221 5.04 -10.41 8.45
CA ARG A 221 3.94 -9.54 8.88
C ARG A 221 3.73 -9.59 10.39
N ASP A 222 3.78 -10.76 10.99
CA ASP A 222 3.72 -10.93 12.45
C ASP A 222 4.89 -10.19 13.13
N PHE A 223 6.07 -10.20 12.49
CA PHE A 223 7.24 -9.46 12.98
C PHE A 223 7.02 -7.95 12.92
N VAL A 224 6.44 -7.40 11.85
CA VAL A 224 6.08 -5.98 11.75
C VAL A 224 5.04 -5.60 12.80
N ASP A 225 4.00 -6.40 12.99
CA ASP A 225 2.97 -6.13 14.02
C ASP A 225 3.57 -6.13 15.44
N LEU A 226 4.50 -7.05 15.73
CA LEU A 226 5.21 -7.10 17.00
C LEU A 226 6.15 -5.90 17.17
N TRP A 227 6.85 -5.50 16.12
CA TRP A 227 7.73 -4.33 16.11
C TRP A 227 6.95 -3.04 16.40
N ALA A 228 5.82 -2.86 15.74
CA ALA A 228 4.93 -1.71 15.95
C ALA A 228 4.32 -1.65 17.36
N ALA A 229 4.17 -2.80 18.00
CA ALA A 229 3.67 -2.89 19.38
C ALA A 229 4.77 -2.69 20.44
N ASP A 230 6.01 -2.34 20.04
CA ASP A 230 7.19 -2.24 20.94
C ASP A 230 7.38 -3.53 21.76
N GLY A 231 7.24 -4.66 21.09
CA GLY A 231 7.16 -5.98 21.70
C GLY A 231 8.49 -6.48 22.26
N ASP A 232 8.42 -7.56 23.03
CA ASP A 232 9.58 -8.18 23.69
C ASP A 232 10.62 -8.67 22.65
N GLY A 233 11.89 -8.31 22.84
CA GLY A 233 13.02 -8.74 22.02
C GLY A 233 13.20 -10.26 21.95
N ALA A 234 12.74 -11.02 22.94
CA ALA A 234 12.74 -12.48 22.89
C ALA A 234 11.75 -13.02 21.85
N LEU A 235 10.59 -12.36 21.69
CA LEU A 235 9.60 -12.71 20.67
C LEU A 235 10.10 -12.35 19.26
N HIS A 236 10.74 -11.19 19.08
CA HIS A 236 11.41 -10.82 17.83
C HIS A 236 12.43 -11.90 17.42
N SER A 237 13.30 -12.29 18.34
CA SER A 237 14.30 -13.34 18.12
C SER A 237 13.68 -14.70 17.81
N ALA A 238 12.53 -15.02 18.40
CA ALA A 238 11.82 -16.27 18.11
C ALA A 238 11.22 -16.27 16.68
N LEU A 239 10.66 -15.14 16.24
CA LEU A 239 10.15 -14.99 14.86
C LEU A 239 11.29 -15.08 13.85
N PHE A 240 12.42 -14.41 14.08
CA PHE A 240 13.59 -14.55 13.21
C PHE A 240 14.06 -15.99 13.08
N ARG A 241 14.23 -16.72 14.18
CA ARG A 241 14.61 -18.14 14.14
C ARG A 241 13.61 -19.03 13.40
N ARG A 242 12.31 -18.66 13.41
CA ARG A 242 11.29 -19.39 12.64
C ARG A 242 11.43 -19.10 11.15
N MET A 243 11.64 -17.84 10.76
CA MET A 243 11.90 -17.45 9.37
C MET A 243 13.18 -18.09 8.83
N GLU A 244 14.28 -18.09 9.61
CA GLU A 244 15.55 -18.73 9.25
C GLU A 244 15.36 -20.22 8.98
N ARG A 245 14.73 -20.95 9.88
CA ARG A 245 14.45 -22.38 9.68
C ARG A 245 13.61 -22.67 8.44
N LEU A 246 12.67 -21.77 8.12
CA LEU A 246 11.85 -21.90 6.92
C LEU A 246 12.67 -21.67 5.65
N VAL A 247 13.50 -20.62 5.64
CA VAL A 247 14.36 -20.26 4.51
C VAL A 247 15.42 -21.33 4.27
N GLU A 248 16.12 -21.77 5.31
CA GLU A 248 17.13 -22.83 5.24
C GLU A 248 16.55 -24.20 4.91
N GLY A 249 15.33 -24.47 5.39
CA GLY A 249 14.61 -25.73 5.12
C GLY A 249 14.02 -25.82 3.71
N SER A 250 14.01 -24.72 2.95
CA SER A 250 13.41 -24.65 1.61
C SER A 250 14.35 -23.95 0.61
N PRO A 251 15.58 -24.47 0.38
CA PRO A 251 16.58 -23.80 -0.44
C PRO A 251 16.17 -23.72 -1.94
N GLU A 252 15.25 -24.55 -2.40
CA GLU A 252 14.72 -24.47 -3.76
C GLU A 252 13.80 -23.26 -3.94
N THR A 253 13.05 -22.89 -2.88
CA THR A 253 12.18 -21.72 -2.86
C THR A 253 12.98 -20.45 -2.64
N PHE A 254 13.89 -20.44 -1.67
CA PHE A 254 14.72 -19.30 -1.31
C PHE A 254 16.12 -19.39 -1.95
N CYS A 255 16.16 -19.68 -3.26
CA CYS A 255 17.40 -19.97 -3.98
C CYS A 255 18.36 -18.78 -4.12
N ILE A 256 17.89 -17.55 -3.91
CA ILE A 256 18.72 -16.33 -3.96
C ILE A 256 19.51 -16.20 -2.66
N TYR A 257 18.90 -16.39 -1.50
CA TYR A 257 19.50 -16.18 -0.19
C TYR A 257 20.86 -16.87 -0.02
N PRO A 258 21.05 -18.17 -0.38
CA PRO A 258 22.35 -18.84 -0.24
C PRO A 258 23.50 -18.24 -1.07
N THR A 259 23.19 -17.40 -2.05
CA THR A 259 24.18 -16.74 -2.91
C THR A 259 24.60 -15.36 -2.40
N THR A 260 24.02 -14.89 -1.31
CA THR A 260 24.18 -13.52 -0.82
C THR A 260 25.27 -13.38 0.25
N THR A 261 25.72 -12.16 0.46
CA THR A 261 26.64 -11.82 1.56
C THR A 261 25.98 -11.98 2.92
N ALA A 262 24.66 -11.76 3.03
CA ALA A 262 23.88 -11.98 4.24
C ALA A 262 23.97 -13.44 4.69
N TYR A 263 23.78 -14.38 3.78
CA TYR A 263 23.96 -15.82 4.05
C TYR A 263 25.37 -16.15 4.50
N SER A 264 26.38 -15.70 3.74
CA SER A 264 27.80 -15.95 4.04
C SER A 264 28.20 -15.42 5.43
N SER A 265 27.69 -14.24 5.80
CA SER A 265 27.94 -13.62 7.12
C SER A 265 27.26 -14.42 8.26
N ALA A 266 26.04 -14.90 8.02
CA ALA A 266 25.29 -15.71 9.00
C ALA A 266 25.89 -17.10 9.22
N HIS A 267 26.55 -17.66 8.16
CA HIS A 267 27.13 -19.01 8.15
C HIS A 267 28.66 -19.02 8.14
N MET A 268 29.29 -17.94 8.64
CA MET A 268 30.73 -17.92 8.78
C MET A 268 31.17 -19.12 9.62
N LEU A 269 31.99 -20.00 9.01
CA LEU A 269 32.61 -21.12 9.70
C LEU A 269 33.51 -20.56 10.81
N THR A 270 33.09 -20.73 12.06
CA THR A 270 33.98 -20.49 13.20
C THR A 270 35.14 -21.45 13.07
N PHE A 271 36.35 -20.89 12.99
CA PHE A 271 37.56 -21.71 12.93
C PHE A 271 37.66 -22.53 14.22
N SER A 272 37.53 -23.84 14.14
CA SER A 272 37.80 -24.71 15.27
C SER A 272 39.25 -25.14 15.24
N ASN A 273 40.00 -24.79 16.28
CA ASN A 273 41.37 -25.26 16.45
C ASN A 273 41.38 -26.78 16.57
N LYS A 274 41.88 -27.50 15.56
CA LYS A 274 42.13 -28.94 15.65
C LYS A 274 43.45 -29.17 16.39
N LYS A 275 43.52 -30.20 17.23
CA LYS A 275 44.76 -30.58 18.01
C LYS A 275 46.02 -30.75 17.13
N GLU A 276 45.82 -30.98 15.85
CA GLU A 276 46.90 -31.23 14.84
C GLU A 276 47.22 -29.95 14.04
N SER A 277 46.60 -28.82 14.31
CA SER A 277 46.85 -27.58 13.62
C SER A 277 48.15 -26.94 14.13
N SER A 278 49.04 -26.60 13.23
CA SER A 278 50.32 -25.91 13.57
C SER A 278 50.12 -24.42 13.94
N ALA A 279 48.91 -23.87 13.83
CA ALA A 279 48.55 -22.51 14.21
C ALA A 279 47.28 -22.49 15.04
N PHE A 280 47.27 -21.75 16.16
CA PHE A 280 46.09 -21.51 16.99
C PHE A 280 45.62 -20.08 16.78
N LEU A 281 44.35 -19.92 16.45
CA LEU A 281 43.67 -18.63 16.44
C LEU A 281 42.96 -18.44 17.81
N PHE A 282 43.31 -17.35 18.48
CA PHE A 282 42.58 -16.94 19.68
C PHE A 282 41.39 -16.09 19.21
N ASN A 283 40.15 -16.61 19.38
CA ASN A 283 38.96 -15.79 19.32
C ASN A 283 38.81 -15.10 20.66
N GLY A 284 39.09 -13.76 20.67
CA GLY A 284 38.84 -12.91 21.83
C GLY A 284 37.36 -12.53 21.96
#